data_98799ad1e48b29387d6c16cd4db1da05
#
_entry.id   98799ad1e48b29387d6c16cd4db1da05
#
_cell.length_a   1.000
_cell.length_b   1.000
_cell.length_c   1.000
_cell.angle_alpha   90.00
_cell.angle_beta   90.00
_cell.angle_gamma   90.00
#
_symmetry.space_group_name_H-M   'P 1'
#
loop_
_entity.id
_entity.type
_entity.pdbx_description
1 polymer ?
#
loop_
_entity_poly.entity_id
_entity_poly.type
_entity_poly.pdbx_seq_one_letter_code
_entity_poly.pdbx_strand_id
1 'polypeptide(L)'
;MKLTIHEVAKSLNLPMNTIERWVRQGRIPMQKSGNIYIVSKAVIKKWADTHNLSFVLSHKEIDQEKNLPSEDLLPAMQRGSVLYDINGQTVEAVLKGAIDNIPDSLIKNKEELLATLIERESLASTGIGNGVAIPHPRTPLSEMHKNSAIITCFLEKPVDFGAIDNKPVFIMFILLSISIKTHLHLLSQLSFAVRDKLFIEFLKTSPEPDLFYAKISDYEKEIDRIGGF
;
A
#
# COMPACT_ATOMS: atom_id res chain seq x y z
N MET A 1 25.71 -10.87 -15.18
CA MET A 1 24.66 -10.83 -14.18
C MET A 1 23.56 -11.75 -14.64
N LYS A 2 23.07 -12.62 -13.74
CA LYS A 2 21.94 -13.54 -13.98
C LYS A 2 20.73 -13.00 -13.26
N LEU A 3 19.57 -13.11 -13.86
CA LEU A 3 18.27 -12.64 -13.37
C LEU A 3 17.36 -13.83 -13.07
N THR A 4 16.61 -13.78 -11.98
CA THR A 4 15.56 -14.72 -11.59
C THR A 4 14.24 -14.39 -12.28
N ILE A 5 13.22 -15.27 -12.19
CA ILE A 5 11.86 -15.02 -12.70
C ILE A 5 11.31 -13.69 -12.16
N HIS A 6 11.50 -13.43 -10.87
CA HIS A 6 11.02 -12.22 -10.21
C HIS A 6 11.68 -10.95 -10.80
N GLU A 7 13.00 -10.96 -10.95
CA GLU A 7 13.75 -9.84 -11.53
C GLU A 7 13.39 -9.60 -13.00
N VAL A 8 13.11 -10.66 -13.76
CA VAL A 8 12.64 -10.56 -15.15
C VAL A 8 11.23 -9.97 -15.20
N ALA A 9 10.30 -10.40 -14.35
CA ALA A 9 8.95 -9.85 -14.25
C ALA A 9 8.99 -8.34 -13.98
N LYS A 10 9.80 -7.93 -13.00
CA LYS A 10 10.01 -6.51 -12.66
C LYS A 10 10.66 -5.74 -13.80
N SER A 11 11.69 -6.29 -14.44
CA SER A 11 12.41 -5.61 -15.53
C SER A 11 11.57 -5.42 -16.80
N LEU A 12 10.58 -6.25 -17.02
CA LEU A 12 9.64 -6.18 -18.14
C LEU A 12 8.33 -5.49 -17.80
N ASN A 13 8.15 -5.08 -16.54
CA ASN A 13 6.90 -4.53 -16.00
C ASN A 13 5.69 -5.45 -16.29
N LEU A 14 5.86 -6.75 -16.03
CA LEU A 14 4.84 -7.76 -16.28
C LEU A 14 4.51 -8.56 -15.01
N PRO A 15 3.27 -9.02 -14.84
CA PRO A 15 2.87 -9.87 -13.70
C PRO A 15 3.72 -11.14 -13.62
N MET A 16 4.09 -11.54 -12.39
CA MET A 16 4.92 -12.72 -12.13
C MET A 16 4.33 -14.00 -12.74
N ASN A 17 3.03 -14.21 -12.60
CA ASN A 17 2.31 -15.34 -13.16
C ASN A 17 2.39 -15.40 -14.71
N THR A 18 2.52 -14.27 -15.37
CA THR A 18 2.74 -14.19 -16.82
C THR A 18 4.11 -14.71 -17.20
N ILE A 19 5.15 -14.28 -16.48
CA ILE A 19 6.52 -14.76 -16.71
C ILE A 19 6.64 -16.25 -16.39
N GLU A 20 6.09 -16.71 -15.27
CA GLU A 20 6.06 -18.13 -14.92
C GLU A 20 5.37 -18.99 -15.99
N ARG A 21 4.25 -18.52 -16.53
CA ARG A 21 3.56 -19.17 -17.64
C ARG A 21 4.45 -19.24 -18.88
N TRP A 22 5.12 -18.13 -19.24
CA TRP A 22 6.00 -18.11 -20.40
C TRP A 22 7.24 -18.98 -20.23
N VAL A 23 7.78 -19.08 -19.03
CA VAL A 23 8.87 -20.01 -18.69
C VAL A 23 8.42 -21.45 -18.86
N ARG A 24 7.25 -21.81 -18.32
CA ARG A 24 6.69 -23.18 -18.48
C ARG A 24 6.38 -23.52 -19.93
N GLN A 25 6.01 -22.54 -20.76
CA GLN A 25 5.74 -22.68 -22.18
C GLN A 25 7.00 -22.64 -23.06
N GLY A 26 8.18 -22.42 -22.46
CA GLY A 26 9.44 -22.29 -23.22
C GLY A 26 9.52 -21.04 -24.09
N ARG A 27 8.64 -20.04 -23.87
CA ARG A 27 8.60 -18.79 -24.66
C ARG A 27 9.69 -17.80 -24.28
N ILE A 28 10.15 -17.87 -23.03
CA ILE A 28 11.20 -16.97 -22.51
C ILE A 28 12.48 -17.78 -22.27
N PRO A 29 13.67 -17.28 -22.67
CA PRO A 29 14.91 -18.07 -22.68
C PRO A 29 15.54 -18.16 -21.27
N MET A 30 14.84 -18.78 -20.32
CA MET A 30 15.34 -19.03 -18.98
C MET A 30 15.84 -20.47 -18.82
N GLN A 31 16.90 -20.65 -18.04
CA GLN A 31 17.49 -21.96 -17.74
C GLN A 31 17.20 -22.33 -16.31
N LYS A 32 16.86 -23.59 -16.06
CA LYS A 32 16.68 -24.12 -14.71
C LYS A 32 18.04 -24.38 -14.07
N SER A 33 18.29 -23.80 -12.89
CA SER A 33 19.48 -24.01 -12.09
C SER A 33 19.06 -24.43 -10.67
N GLY A 34 19.11 -25.72 -10.39
CA GLY A 34 18.52 -26.28 -9.16
C GLY A 34 16.99 -26.09 -9.13
N ASN A 35 16.50 -25.42 -8.10
CA ASN A 35 15.07 -25.13 -7.92
C ASN A 35 14.62 -23.78 -8.48
N ILE A 36 15.52 -23.01 -9.10
CA ILE A 36 15.21 -21.66 -9.62
C ILE A 36 15.48 -21.57 -11.12
N TYR A 37 14.71 -20.72 -11.81
CA TYR A 37 14.96 -20.33 -13.19
C TYR A 37 15.80 -19.06 -13.23
N ILE A 38 16.81 -19.04 -14.10
CA ILE A 38 17.73 -17.91 -14.28
C ILE A 38 17.97 -17.62 -15.75
N VAL A 39 18.27 -16.36 -16.07
CA VAL A 39 18.65 -15.94 -17.44
C VAL A 39 19.72 -14.85 -17.33
N SER A 40 20.62 -14.76 -18.31
CA SER A 40 21.55 -13.64 -18.35
C SER A 40 20.87 -12.36 -18.79
N LYS A 41 21.31 -11.20 -18.23
CA LYS A 41 20.80 -9.87 -18.59
C LYS A 41 20.82 -9.63 -20.10
N ALA A 42 21.91 -9.99 -20.78
CA ALA A 42 22.05 -9.77 -22.21
C ALA A 42 21.02 -10.57 -23.03
N VAL A 43 20.76 -11.82 -22.62
CA VAL A 43 19.82 -12.71 -23.30
C VAL A 43 18.38 -12.21 -23.15
N ILE A 44 17.98 -11.82 -21.93
CA ILE A 44 16.60 -11.37 -21.70
C ILE A 44 16.35 -9.99 -22.31
N LYS A 45 17.34 -9.10 -22.31
CA LYS A 45 17.23 -7.80 -23.00
C LYS A 45 17.01 -7.98 -24.50
N LYS A 46 17.85 -8.80 -25.16
CA LYS A 46 17.70 -9.10 -26.60
C LYS A 46 16.35 -9.74 -26.91
N TRP A 47 15.89 -10.62 -26.05
CA TRP A 47 14.58 -11.25 -26.17
C TRP A 47 13.44 -10.24 -26.05
N ALA A 48 13.51 -9.34 -25.07
CA ALA A 48 12.54 -8.27 -24.89
C ALA A 48 12.47 -7.32 -26.10
N ASP A 49 13.62 -6.89 -26.62
CA ASP A 49 13.71 -6.04 -27.82
C ASP A 49 13.04 -6.74 -29.04
N THR A 50 13.23 -8.05 -29.19
CA THR A 50 12.63 -8.83 -30.29
C THR A 50 11.10 -8.97 -30.15
N HIS A 51 10.56 -8.84 -28.94
CA HIS A 51 9.13 -8.97 -28.66
C HIS A 51 8.45 -7.62 -28.40
N ASN A 52 9.10 -6.50 -28.75
CA ASN A 52 8.62 -5.13 -28.50
C ASN A 52 8.23 -4.87 -27.02
N LEU A 53 8.97 -5.46 -26.10
CA LEU A 53 8.78 -5.25 -24.66
C LEU A 53 9.83 -4.28 -24.12
N SER A 54 9.38 -3.32 -23.31
CA SER A 54 10.29 -2.43 -22.59
C SER A 54 11.09 -3.24 -21.56
N PHE A 55 12.43 -3.09 -21.58
CA PHE A 55 13.30 -3.74 -20.61
C PHE A 55 14.07 -2.67 -19.82
N VAL A 56 13.66 -2.47 -18.58
CA VAL A 56 14.28 -1.49 -17.66
C VAL A 56 14.89 -2.23 -16.47
N LEU A 57 16.21 -2.16 -16.33
CA LEU A 57 16.90 -2.65 -15.16
C LEU A 57 17.10 -1.50 -14.18
N SER A 58 16.25 -1.40 -13.23
CA SER A 58 16.42 -0.50 -12.08
C SER A 58 17.30 -1.17 -11.03
N HIS A 59 18.64 -1.18 -11.22
CA HIS A 59 19.57 -1.72 -10.24
C HIS A 59 19.56 -0.97 -8.91
N LYS A 60 19.18 0.30 -8.92
CA LYS A 60 19.12 1.13 -7.70
C LYS A 60 17.92 0.82 -6.80
N GLU A 61 16.84 0.28 -7.36
CA GLU A 61 15.63 0.01 -6.56
C GLU A 61 15.65 -1.37 -5.89
N ILE A 62 16.24 -2.39 -6.53
CA ILE A 62 16.28 -3.76 -5.98
C ILE A 62 17.12 -3.84 -4.70
N ASP A 63 18.25 -3.12 -4.65
CA ASP A 63 19.09 -3.09 -3.45
C ASP A 63 18.57 -2.10 -2.40
N GLN A 64 17.83 -1.08 -2.78
CA GLN A 64 17.17 -0.17 -1.84
C GLN A 64 15.95 -0.82 -1.17
N GLU A 65 15.14 -1.62 -1.88
CA GLU A 65 14.01 -2.34 -1.27
C GLU A 65 14.45 -3.40 -0.23
N LYS A 66 15.61 -4.04 -0.44
CA LYS A 66 16.15 -5.00 0.54
C LYS A 66 16.67 -4.34 1.82
N ASN A 67 17.11 -3.09 1.73
CA ASN A 67 17.74 -2.34 2.83
C ASN A 67 16.86 -1.21 3.39
N LEU A 68 15.63 -1.01 2.89
CA LEU A 68 14.70 -0.12 3.56
C LEU A 68 14.29 -0.77 4.89
N PRO A 69 14.57 -0.10 6.03
CA PRO A 69 14.04 -0.55 7.31
C PRO A 69 12.52 -0.68 7.18
N SER A 70 11.95 -1.65 7.86
CA SER A 70 10.50 -1.72 8.00
C SER A 70 10.05 -0.41 8.62
N GLU A 71 9.18 0.30 7.92
CA GLU A 71 8.68 1.59 8.38
C GLU A 71 7.57 1.35 9.40
N ASP A 72 7.70 1.97 10.58
CA ASP A 72 6.72 1.82 11.66
C ASP A 72 5.45 2.65 11.40
N LEU A 73 4.36 2.25 12.05
CA LEU A 73 3.03 2.82 11.86
C LEU A 73 2.96 4.29 12.31
N LEU A 74 3.51 4.59 13.50
CA LEU A 74 3.47 5.93 14.07
C LEU A 74 4.18 6.97 13.19
N PRO A 75 5.42 6.78 12.71
CA PRO A 75 6.06 7.71 11.79
C PRO A 75 5.28 7.91 10.50
N ALA A 76 4.66 6.87 9.94
CA ALA A 76 3.84 6.99 8.73
C ALA A 76 2.55 7.80 8.99
N MET A 77 1.90 7.61 10.14
CA MET A 77 0.72 8.38 10.54
C MET A 77 1.04 9.84 10.83
N GLN A 78 2.14 10.12 11.51
CA GLN A 78 2.57 11.50 11.79
C GLN A 78 2.85 12.31 10.52
N ARG A 79 3.35 11.67 9.46
CA ARG A 79 3.55 12.32 8.17
C ARG A 79 2.24 12.56 7.42
N GLY A 80 1.24 11.69 7.63
CA GLY A 80 -0.02 11.73 6.90
C GLY A 80 -1.05 12.71 7.42
N SER A 81 -0.95 13.17 8.65
CA SER A 81 -1.92 14.02 9.34
C SER A 81 -3.19 13.28 9.81
N VAL A 82 -3.90 13.92 10.73
CA VAL A 82 -5.23 13.51 11.18
C VAL A 82 -6.24 14.56 10.71
N LEU A 83 -7.26 14.12 10.00
CA LEU A 83 -8.34 14.96 9.46
C LEU A 83 -9.64 14.58 10.16
N TYR A 84 -10.44 15.59 10.49
CA TYR A 84 -11.72 15.43 11.18
C TYR A 84 -12.86 15.94 10.31
N ASP A 85 -14.08 15.52 10.65
CA ASP A 85 -15.33 15.99 10.04
C ASP A 85 -15.34 15.87 8.52
N ILE A 86 -14.75 14.79 8.00
CA ILE A 86 -14.77 14.55 6.56
C ILE A 86 -16.21 14.26 6.14
N ASN A 87 -16.75 15.21 5.37
CA ASN A 87 -18.14 15.16 4.92
C ASN A 87 -18.29 14.36 3.62
N GLY A 88 -19.39 13.62 3.51
CA GLY A 88 -19.78 12.87 2.31
C GLY A 88 -20.81 11.80 2.63
N GLN A 89 -21.63 11.44 1.64
CA GLN A 89 -22.65 10.39 1.76
C GLN A 89 -22.27 9.11 1.00
N THR A 90 -21.23 9.17 0.20
CA THR A 90 -20.72 8.07 -0.62
C THR A 90 -19.23 7.90 -0.42
N VAL A 91 -18.70 6.73 -0.74
CA VAL A 91 -17.27 6.44 -0.67
C VAL A 91 -16.46 7.45 -1.49
N GLU A 92 -16.89 7.74 -2.71
CA GLU A 92 -16.22 8.71 -3.57
C GLU A 92 -16.21 10.12 -2.95
N ALA A 93 -17.33 10.54 -2.35
CA ALA A 93 -17.44 11.87 -1.73
C ALA A 93 -16.50 12.00 -0.52
N VAL A 94 -16.41 11.00 0.36
CA VAL A 94 -15.50 11.06 1.52
C VAL A 94 -14.04 10.91 1.12
N LEU A 95 -13.72 10.12 0.09
CA LEU A 95 -12.36 10.05 -0.47
C LEU A 95 -11.95 11.40 -1.05
N LYS A 96 -12.82 12.03 -1.84
CA LYS A 96 -12.58 13.36 -2.38
C LYS A 96 -12.40 14.39 -1.28
N GLY A 97 -13.31 14.43 -0.30
CA GLY A 97 -13.22 15.35 0.84
C GLY A 97 -11.94 15.18 1.63
N ALA A 98 -11.47 13.94 1.85
CA ALA A 98 -10.19 13.70 2.51
C ALA A 98 -9.02 14.22 1.67
N ILE A 99 -8.97 13.90 0.38
CA ILE A 99 -7.86 14.28 -0.51
C ILE A 99 -7.78 15.79 -0.69
N ASP A 100 -8.90 16.48 -0.78
CA ASP A 100 -8.94 17.96 -0.88
C ASP A 100 -8.26 18.61 0.36
N ASN A 101 -8.33 17.97 1.53
CA ASN A 101 -7.71 18.42 2.78
C ASN A 101 -6.28 17.94 3.03
N ILE A 102 -5.72 17.06 2.19
CA ILE A 102 -4.31 16.67 2.28
C ILE A 102 -3.42 17.85 1.88
N PRO A 103 -2.35 18.17 2.64
CA PRO A 103 -1.41 19.21 2.25
C PRO A 103 -0.74 18.94 0.89
N ASP A 104 -0.60 19.95 0.04
CA ASP A 104 0.05 19.83 -1.28
C ASP A 104 1.54 19.47 -1.19
N SER A 105 2.15 19.68 -0.01
CA SER A 105 3.51 19.23 0.29
C SER A 105 3.63 17.71 0.36
N LEU A 106 2.54 17.01 0.65
CA LEU A 106 2.50 15.55 0.74
C LEU A 106 2.14 14.91 -0.61
N ILE A 107 1.13 15.45 -1.31
CA ILE A 107 0.64 14.97 -2.59
C ILE A 107 0.46 16.12 -3.56
N LYS A 108 1.16 16.06 -4.69
CA LYS A 108 1.10 17.09 -5.73
C LYS A 108 -0.10 16.91 -6.67
N ASN A 109 -0.36 15.66 -7.06
CA ASN A 109 -1.44 15.33 -8.00
C ASN A 109 -2.62 14.66 -7.25
N LYS A 110 -3.46 15.49 -6.64
CA LYS A 110 -4.64 15.04 -5.88
C LYS A 110 -5.68 14.35 -6.77
N GLU A 111 -5.83 14.78 -8.01
CA GLU A 111 -6.79 14.21 -8.96
C GLU A 111 -6.38 12.77 -9.35
N GLU A 112 -5.10 12.54 -9.62
CA GLU A 112 -4.57 11.21 -9.91
C GLU A 112 -4.70 10.29 -8.69
N LEU A 113 -4.39 10.77 -7.50
CA LEU A 113 -4.57 10.01 -6.26
C LEU A 113 -6.03 9.59 -6.09
N LEU A 114 -6.97 10.54 -6.23
CA LEU A 114 -8.40 10.25 -6.14
C LEU A 114 -8.83 9.17 -7.13
N ALA A 115 -8.43 9.32 -8.40
CA ALA A 115 -8.77 8.35 -9.44
C ALA A 115 -8.24 6.94 -9.11
N THR A 116 -6.99 6.83 -8.61
CA THR A 116 -6.40 5.53 -8.26
C THR A 116 -7.07 4.89 -7.03
N LEU A 117 -7.49 5.69 -6.04
CA LEU A 117 -8.22 5.17 -4.87
C LEU A 117 -9.61 4.68 -5.26
N ILE A 118 -10.35 5.42 -6.09
CA ILE A 118 -11.67 5.02 -6.60
C ILE A 118 -11.56 3.75 -7.44
N GLU A 119 -10.59 3.67 -8.36
CA GLU A 119 -10.33 2.47 -9.15
C GLU A 119 -10.08 1.26 -8.25
N ARG A 120 -9.24 1.43 -7.21
CA ARG A 120 -8.94 0.36 -6.25
C ARG A 120 -10.17 -0.09 -5.47
N GLU A 121 -10.98 0.84 -5.00
CA GLU A 121 -12.19 0.56 -4.24
C GLU A 121 -13.24 -0.18 -5.09
N SER A 122 -13.36 0.17 -6.38
CA SER A 122 -14.30 -0.48 -7.31
C SER A 122 -14.02 -1.96 -7.56
N LEU A 123 -12.80 -2.43 -7.32
CA LEU A 123 -12.41 -3.85 -7.48
C LEU A 123 -12.84 -4.71 -6.29
N ALA A 124 -12.73 -4.18 -5.09
CA ALA A 124 -13.15 -4.81 -3.85
C ALA A 124 -13.11 -3.77 -2.74
N SER A 125 -14.09 -3.78 -1.84
CA SER A 125 -14.14 -2.85 -0.73
C SER A 125 -12.86 -2.87 0.12
N THR A 126 -12.40 -1.68 0.48
CA THR A 126 -11.33 -1.49 1.47
C THR A 126 -11.85 -1.42 2.90
N GLY A 127 -13.16 -1.54 3.10
CA GLY A 127 -13.80 -1.68 4.41
C GLY A 127 -13.48 -3.03 5.04
N ILE A 128 -12.68 -3.02 6.10
CA ILE A 128 -12.17 -4.24 6.77
C ILE A 128 -13.02 -4.70 7.95
N GLY A 129 -14.13 -4.02 8.19
CA GLY A 129 -15.02 -4.26 9.32
C GLY A 129 -14.73 -3.36 10.52
N ASN A 130 -15.53 -3.52 11.59
CA ASN A 130 -15.48 -2.70 12.80
C ASN A 130 -15.67 -1.19 12.55
N GLY A 131 -16.24 -0.80 11.41
CA GLY A 131 -16.42 0.60 11.02
C GLY A 131 -15.14 1.27 10.51
N VAL A 132 -14.17 0.50 10.05
CA VAL A 132 -12.87 0.96 9.54
C VAL A 132 -12.70 0.62 8.06
N ALA A 133 -12.15 1.55 7.27
CA ALA A 133 -11.66 1.31 5.93
C ALA A 133 -10.17 1.67 5.81
N ILE A 134 -9.45 0.99 4.90
CA ILE A 134 -8.05 1.29 4.58
C ILE A 134 -7.92 1.53 3.08
N PRO A 135 -8.37 2.68 2.55
CA PRO A 135 -8.18 3.01 1.15
C PRO A 135 -6.68 3.13 0.81
N HIS A 136 -6.27 2.57 -0.33
CA HIS A 136 -4.88 2.63 -0.77
C HIS A 136 -4.78 2.47 -2.30
N PRO A 137 -3.81 3.08 -2.97
CA PRO A 137 -3.53 2.83 -4.37
C PRO A 137 -3.06 1.39 -4.60
N ARG A 138 -3.37 0.83 -5.76
CA ARG A 138 -2.96 -0.54 -6.14
C ARG A 138 -1.44 -0.67 -6.30
N THR A 139 -0.79 0.40 -6.72
CA THR A 139 0.67 0.46 -6.92
C THR A 139 1.25 1.58 -6.06
N PRO A 140 2.48 1.42 -5.55
CA PRO A 140 3.16 2.50 -4.86
C PRO A 140 3.21 3.77 -5.70
N LEU A 141 3.02 4.92 -5.06
CA LEU A 141 3.04 6.21 -5.73
C LEU A 141 4.49 6.64 -5.99
N SER A 142 4.82 6.87 -7.27
CA SER A 142 6.16 7.34 -7.68
C SER A 142 6.50 8.74 -7.16
N GLU A 143 5.50 9.53 -6.80
CA GLU A 143 5.65 10.90 -6.29
C GLU A 143 5.96 10.98 -4.79
N MET A 144 5.81 9.89 -4.06
CA MET A 144 6.20 9.81 -2.65
C MET A 144 7.73 9.76 -2.55
N HIS A 145 8.35 10.90 -2.27
CA HIS A 145 9.79 11.09 -2.45
C HIS A 145 10.70 10.22 -1.59
N LYS A 146 10.30 9.78 -0.38
CA LYS A 146 11.21 8.96 0.48
C LYS A 146 10.51 8.07 1.49
N ASN A 147 9.31 8.40 1.97
CA ASN A 147 8.69 7.73 3.10
C ASN A 147 7.19 7.53 2.84
N SER A 148 6.63 6.48 3.40
CA SER A 148 5.19 6.25 3.37
C SER A 148 4.44 7.21 4.29
N ALA A 149 3.14 7.38 4.03
CA ALA A 149 2.26 8.18 4.88
C ALA A 149 0.90 7.48 5.05
N ILE A 150 0.28 7.68 6.20
CA ILE A 150 -1.08 7.24 6.47
C ILE A 150 -1.89 8.43 6.93
N ILE A 151 -2.87 8.83 6.14
CA ILE A 151 -3.78 9.90 6.48
C ILE A 151 -4.95 9.28 7.24
N THR A 152 -5.15 9.71 8.50
CA THR A 152 -6.26 9.29 9.33
C THR A 152 -7.41 10.26 9.14
N CYS A 153 -8.59 9.74 8.75
CA CYS A 153 -9.75 10.56 8.42
C CYS A 153 -10.96 10.12 9.26
N PHE A 154 -11.38 10.93 10.20
CA PHE A 154 -12.63 10.76 10.93
C PHE A 154 -13.77 11.34 10.07
N LEU A 155 -14.78 10.51 9.79
CA LEU A 155 -15.93 10.92 8.98
C LEU A 155 -16.97 11.64 9.86
N GLU A 156 -17.57 12.72 9.34
CA GLU A 156 -18.67 13.42 10.02
C GLU A 156 -19.85 12.47 10.28
N LYS A 157 -20.15 11.62 9.31
CA LYS A 157 -21.17 10.57 9.41
C LYS A 157 -20.63 9.27 8.85
N PRO A 158 -20.96 8.12 9.46
CA PRO A 158 -20.56 6.83 8.92
C PRO A 158 -21.12 6.60 7.51
N VAL A 159 -20.27 6.04 6.61
CA VAL A 159 -20.60 5.79 5.20
C VAL A 159 -20.49 4.29 4.90
N ASP A 160 -21.40 3.78 4.08
CA ASP A 160 -21.36 2.39 3.62
C ASP A 160 -20.27 2.20 2.57
N PHE A 161 -19.23 1.45 2.94
CA PHE A 161 -18.13 1.02 2.06
C PHE A 161 -18.36 -0.38 1.48
N GLY A 162 -19.47 -1.04 1.79
CA GLY A 162 -19.65 -2.46 1.49
C GLY A 162 -18.67 -3.34 2.25
N ALA A 163 -18.39 -2.98 3.52
CA ALA A 163 -17.47 -3.71 4.38
C ALA A 163 -17.94 -5.14 4.63
N ILE A 164 -16.99 -6.07 4.91
CA ILE A 164 -17.28 -7.50 5.08
C ILE A 164 -18.29 -7.81 6.19
N ASP A 165 -18.40 -6.95 7.21
CA ASP A 165 -19.36 -7.08 8.32
C ASP A 165 -20.63 -6.24 8.13
N ASN A 166 -20.83 -5.63 6.97
CA ASN A 166 -21.93 -4.74 6.60
C ASN A 166 -22.14 -3.55 7.55
N LYS A 167 -21.10 -3.16 8.30
CA LYS A 167 -21.17 -1.97 9.15
C LYS A 167 -20.66 -0.74 8.40
N PRO A 168 -21.31 0.41 8.59
CA PRO A 168 -20.82 1.65 7.99
C PRO A 168 -19.49 2.07 8.63
N VAL A 169 -18.63 2.66 7.80
CA VAL A 169 -17.28 3.13 8.17
C VAL A 169 -17.39 4.52 8.79
N PHE A 170 -16.79 4.71 9.97
CA PHE A 170 -16.70 5.99 10.66
C PHE A 170 -15.29 6.59 10.60
N ILE A 171 -14.29 5.77 10.27
CA ILE A 171 -12.90 6.20 10.12
C ILE A 171 -12.23 5.50 8.95
N MET A 172 -11.44 6.22 8.18
CA MET A 172 -10.60 5.63 7.14
C MET A 172 -9.14 6.03 7.30
N PHE A 173 -8.25 5.09 6.96
CA PHE A 173 -6.80 5.26 6.94
C PHE A 173 -6.31 5.17 5.50
N ILE A 174 -6.07 6.32 4.85
CA ILE A 174 -5.56 6.34 3.48
C ILE A 174 -4.07 6.00 3.54
N LEU A 175 -3.71 4.80 3.07
CA LEU A 175 -2.34 4.28 3.10
C LEU A 175 -1.62 4.58 1.79
N LEU A 176 -0.60 5.42 1.87
CA LEU A 176 0.28 5.80 0.77
C LEU A 176 1.68 5.23 1.02
N SER A 177 2.13 4.30 0.19
CA SER A 177 3.38 3.57 0.40
C SER A 177 4.35 3.75 -0.75
N ILE A 178 5.64 3.69 -0.42
CA ILE A 178 6.76 3.82 -1.38
C ILE A 178 7.17 2.49 -2.02
N SER A 179 6.80 1.35 -1.41
CA SER A 179 7.11 0.01 -1.90
C SER A 179 6.05 -1.00 -1.51
N ILE A 180 5.99 -2.12 -2.23
CA ILE A 180 5.08 -3.22 -1.91
C ILE A 180 5.40 -3.81 -0.53
N LYS A 181 6.68 -3.93 -0.16
CA LYS A 181 7.11 -4.44 1.14
C LYS A 181 6.59 -3.57 2.27
N THR A 182 6.83 -2.25 2.20
CA THR A 182 6.36 -1.29 3.19
C THR A 182 4.84 -1.25 3.24
N HIS A 183 4.17 -1.33 2.07
CA HIS A 183 2.71 -1.40 1.99
C HIS A 183 2.13 -2.56 2.81
N LEU A 184 2.62 -3.77 2.55
CA LEU A 184 2.14 -4.97 3.26
C LEU A 184 2.46 -4.92 4.76
N HIS A 185 3.61 -4.38 5.13
CA HIS A 185 4.00 -4.22 6.52
C HIS A 185 3.06 -3.28 7.28
N LEU A 186 2.87 -2.04 6.78
CA LEU A 186 1.99 -1.06 7.39
C LEU A 186 0.52 -1.52 7.40
N LEU A 187 0.05 -2.16 6.32
CA LEU A 187 -1.29 -2.73 6.24
C LEU A 187 -1.51 -3.82 7.30
N SER A 188 -0.50 -4.67 7.54
CA SER A 188 -0.54 -5.72 8.55
C SER A 188 -0.62 -5.14 9.96
N GLN A 189 0.25 -4.17 10.29
CA GLN A 189 0.26 -3.50 11.59
C GLN A 189 -1.08 -2.79 11.86
N LEU A 190 -1.59 -2.04 10.88
CA LEU A 190 -2.86 -1.34 11.01
C LEU A 190 -4.03 -2.31 11.17
N SER A 191 -4.06 -3.38 10.35
CA SER A 191 -5.08 -4.43 10.45
C SER A 191 -5.04 -5.15 11.79
N PHE A 192 -3.88 -5.30 12.41
CA PHE A 192 -3.75 -5.86 13.75
C PHE A 192 -4.34 -4.92 14.80
N ALA A 193 -3.98 -3.64 14.78
CA ALA A 193 -4.48 -2.65 15.74
C ALA A 193 -6.02 -2.53 15.73
N VAL A 194 -6.66 -2.52 14.54
CA VAL A 194 -8.11 -2.36 14.41
C VAL A 194 -8.92 -3.64 14.74
N ARG A 195 -8.27 -4.75 15.08
CA ARG A 195 -8.94 -5.93 15.66
C ARG A 195 -9.23 -5.76 17.14
N ASP A 196 -8.48 -4.91 17.83
CA ASP A 196 -8.71 -4.65 19.25
C ASP A 196 -9.96 -3.78 19.43
N LYS A 197 -10.94 -4.33 20.16
CA LYS A 197 -12.20 -3.65 20.46
C LYS A 197 -11.98 -2.37 21.27
N LEU A 198 -11.01 -2.36 22.19
CA LEU A 198 -10.73 -1.17 23.01
C LEU A 198 -10.14 -0.05 22.14
N PHE A 199 -9.34 -0.40 21.15
CA PHE A 199 -8.82 0.57 20.18
C PHE A 199 -9.94 1.14 19.31
N ILE A 200 -10.87 0.30 18.83
CA ILE A 200 -12.03 0.76 18.07
C ILE A 200 -12.91 1.71 18.91
N GLU A 201 -13.19 1.38 20.17
CA GLU A 201 -13.97 2.27 21.05
C GLU A 201 -13.22 3.60 21.31
N PHE A 202 -11.90 3.55 21.45
CA PHE A 202 -11.09 4.77 21.53
C PHE A 202 -11.17 5.61 20.24
N LEU A 203 -11.08 5.01 19.06
CA LEU A 203 -11.22 5.71 17.78
C LEU A 203 -12.59 6.39 17.62
N LYS A 204 -13.67 5.78 18.12
CA LYS A 204 -15.02 6.36 18.09
C LYS A 204 -15.14 7.67 18.89
N THR A 205 -14.23 7.93 19.81
CA THR A 205 -14.21 9.21 20.54
C THR A 205 -13.61 10.36 19.73
N SER A 206 -13.15 10.11 18.51
CA SER A 206 -12.44 11.07 17.66
C SER A 206 -11.33 11.80 18.44
N PRO A 207 -10.35 11.07 19.00
CA PRO A 207 -9.36 11.62 19.90
C PRO A 207 -8.49 12.69 19.21
N GLU A 208 -8.04 13.68 19.97
CA GLU A 208 -7.06 14.67 19.54
C GLU A 208 -5.76 13.99 19.04
N PRO A 209 -5.02 14.61 18.10
CA PRO A 209 -3.85 14.01 17.47
C PRO A 209 -2.81 13.47 18.45
N ASP A 210 -2.50 14.21 19.51
CA ASP A 210 -1.49 13.80 20.51
C ASP A 210 -1.90 12.51 21.23
N LEU A 211 -3.16 12.40 21.62
CA LEU A 211 -3.71 11.21 22.26
C LEU A 211 -3.76 10.02 21.29
N PHE A 212 -4.13 10.30 20.04
CA PHE A 212 -4.14 9.29 18.99
C PHE A 212 -2.73 8.73 18.75
N TYR A 213 -1.73 9.57 18.57
CA TYR A 213 -0.35 9.14 18.34
C TYR A 213 0.25 8.41 19.55
N ALA A 214 -0.05 8.86 20.78
CA ALA A 214 0.36 8.15 21.98
C ALA A 214 -0.20 6.72 22.00
N LYS A 215 -1.48 6.55 21.65
CA LYS A 215 -2.12 5.24 21.58
C LYS A 215 -1.50 4.33 20.52
N ILE A 216 -1.18 4.87 19.33
CA ILE A 216 -0.47 4.13 18.26
C ILE A 216 0.91 3.68 18.74
N SER A 217 1.67 4.56 19.41
CA SER A 217 2.98 4.19 19.97
C SER A 217 2.91 3.02 20.95
N ASP A 218 1.84 2.95 21.74
CA ASP A 218 1.66 1.84 22.68
C ASP A 218 1.36 0.53 21.96
N TYR A 219 0.58 0.57 20.86
CA TYR A 219 0.34 -0.60 20.01
C TYR A 219 1.61 -1.11 19.33
N GLU A 220 2.47 -0.23 18.83
CA GLU A 220 3.75 -0.63 18.23
C GLU A 220 4.61 -1.39 19.25
N LYS A 221 4.75 -0.87 20.46
CA LYS A 221 5.49 -1.56 21.54
C LYS A 221 4.90 -2.94 21.87
N GLU A 222 3.58 -3.09 21.76
CA GLU A 222 2.94 -4.38 22.01
C GLU A 222 3.20 -5.36 20.86
N ILE A 223 3.12 -4.91 19.61
CA ILE A 223 3.46 -5.71 18.41
C ILE A 223 4.92 -6.20 18.49
N ASP A 224 5.84 -5.33 18.86
CA ASP A 224 7.26 -5.68 19.01
C ASP A 224 7.49 -6.74 20.10
N ARG A 225 6.76 -6.67 21.21
CA ARG A 225 6.83 -7.66 22.32
C ARG A 225 6.32 -9.04 21.92
N ILE A 226 5.35 -9.10 21.01
CA ILE A 226 4.74 -10.37 20.53
C ILE A 226 5.64 -11.04 19.46
N GLY A 227 6.69 -10.38 18.99
CA GLY A 227 7.68 -10.94 18.06
C GLY A 227 7.58 -10.45 16.63
N GLY A 228 7.02 -9.30 16.40
CA GLY A 228 7.03 -8.59 15.09
C GLY A 228 6.49 -9.41 13.91
N PHE A 229 5.97 -8.74 12.89
CA PHE A 229 5.57 -9.39 11.61
C PHE A 229 6.74 -9.44 10.62
#